data_4246f2a8a86f28bc8896023a58ba2c17
#
_entry.id   4246f2a8a86f28bc8896023a58ba2c17
#
_cell.length_a   1.000
_cell.length_b   1.000
_cell.length_c   1.000
_cell.angle_alpha   90.00
_cell.angle_beta   90.00
_cell.angle_gamma   90.00
#
_symmetry.space_group_name_H-M   'P 1'
#
loop_
_entity.id
_entity.type
_entity.pdbx_description
1 polymer ?
#
loop_
_entity_poly.entity_id
_entity_poly.type
_entity_poly.pdbx_seq_one_letter_code
_entity_poly.pdbx_strand_id
1 'polypeptide(L)'
;MPLRDGDDALMVNWAEITTVKETDSEVLYHNSFVTNHKITENSVEAVAAAGRCRWKIENEDINTLKNHGYSLEHNYGHGGEFLSSLLASLILIAFLFHTVLDITDGKFRLLRNVLPSRKEFFNDIRSLIRYLPFSSLRNLFDFMSS
;
A
#
# COMPACT_ATOMS: atom_id res chain seq x y z
N MET A 1 -8.60 24.68 -14.02
CA MET A 1 -8.08 25.69 -13.08
C MET A 1 -6.58 25.50 -12.90
N PRO A 2 -5.78 26.54 -12.65
CA PRO A 2 -4.36 26.36 -12.29
C PRO A 2 -4.24 25.72 -10.90
N LEU A 3 -3.26 24.83 -10.71
CA LEU A 3 -3.01 24.16 -9.45
C LEU A 3 -2.36 25.07 -8.39
N ARG A 4 -1.64 26.10 -8.85
CA ARG A 4 -0.98 27.13 -8.04
C ARG A 4 -0.97 28.46 -8.79
N ASP A 5 -0.59 29.53 -8.11
CA ASP A 5 -0.34 30.82 -8.75
C ASP A 5 0.98 30.78 -9.53
N GLY A 6 1.03 31.37 -10.71
CA GLY A 6 2.21 31.49 -11.57
C GLY A 6 1.94 31.10 -13.02
N ASP A 7 2.73 31.66 -13.94
CA ASP A 7 2.58 31.46 -15.39
C ASP A 7 2.91 30.04 -15.85
N ASP A 8 3.68 29.30 -15.05
CA ASP A 8 4.06 27.89 -15.28
C ASP A 8 3.15 26.90 -14.52
N ALA A 9 2.01 27.34 -14.01
CA ALA A 9 1.10 26.53 -13.22
C ALA A 9 0.49 25.39 -14.05
N LEU A 10 0.53 24.18 -13.51
CA LEU A 10 -0.13 23.04 -14.12
C LEU A 10 -1.66 23.26 -14.14
N MET A 11 -2.24 23.17 -15.32
CA MET A 11 -3.69 23.25 -15.51
C MET A 11 -4.33 21.91 -15.18
N VAL A 12 -5.27 21.91 -14.25
CA VAL A 12 -5.96 20.70 -13.78
C VAL A 12 -7.47 20.87 -13.84
N ASN A 13 -8.16 19.75 -13.92
CA ASN A 13 -9.61 19.66 -13.77
C ASN A 13 -9.93 19.20 -12.34
N TRP A 14 -11.00 19.73 -11.80
CA TRP A 14 -11.54 19.41 -10.48
C TRP A 14 -12.73 18.47 -10.62
N ALA A 15 -12.73 17.39 -9.83
CA ALA A 15 -13.88 16.50 -9.70
C ALA A 15 -14.25 16.36 -8.23
N GLU A 16 -15.52 16.48 -7.93
CA GLU A 16 -16.08 16.30 -6.60
C GLU A 16 -17.11 15.16 -6.64
N ILE A 17 -17.02 14.25 -5.66
CA ILE A 17 -17.89 13.10 -5.56
C ILE A 17 -18.58 13.14 -4.21
N THR A 18 -19.91 13.15 -4.24
CA THR A 18 -20.75 13.05 -3.06
C THR A 18 -21.66 11.84 -3.20
N THR A 19 -21.59 10.91 -2.25
CA THR A 19 -22.55 9.81 -2.16
C THR A 19 -23.53 10.10 -1.05
N VAL A 20 -24.80 10.08 -1.38
CA VAL A 20 -25.90 10.33 -0.45
C VAL A 20 -26.75 9.08 -0.30
N LYS A 21 -27.32 8.90 0.87
CA LYS A 21 -28.28 7.85 1.15
C LYS A 21 -29.63 8.22 0.55
N GLU A 22 -30.25 7.32 -0.17
CA GLU A 22 -31.51 7.59 -0.89
C GLU A 22 -32.69 7.92 0.04
N THR A 23 -32.67 7.39 1.29
CA THR A 23 -33.79 7.48 2.22
C THR A 23 -33.92 8.84 2.91
N ASP A 24 -32.82 9.50 3.24
CA ASP A 24 -32.79 10.70 4.08
C ASP A 24 -31.81 11.78 3.58
N SER A 25 -31.19 11.55 2.42
CA SER A 25 -30.18 12.44 1.83
C SER A 25 -28.94 12.67 2.72
N GLU A 26 -28.71 11.78 3.70
CA GLU A 26 -27.50 11.81 4.51
C GLU A 26 -26.25 11.61 3.62
N VAL A 27 -25.25 12.47 3.79
CA VAL A 27 -23.97 12.34 3.06
C VAL A 27 -23.15 11.21 3.64
N LEU A 28 -23.04 10.12 2.90
CA LEU A 28 -22.27 8.94 3.29
C LEU A 28 -20.77 9.08 2.95
N TYR A 29 -20.47 9.81 1.88
CA TYR A 29 -19.11 10.00 1.41
C TYR A 29 -19.02 11.30 0.63
N HIS A 30 -17.97 12.07 0.91
CA HIS A 30 -17.64 13.28 0.16
C HIS A 30 -16.13 13.33 -0.02
N ASN A 31 -15.68 13.52 -1.26
CA ASN A 31 -14.27 13.74 -1.56
C ASN A 31 -14.08 14.48 -2.87
N SER A 32 -12.92 15.11 -3.04
CA SER A 32 -12.57 15.85 -4.23
C SER A 32 -11.21 15.40 -4.77
N PHE A 33 -11.07 15.44 -6.09
CA PHE A 33 -9.86 15.04 -6.80
C PHE A 33 -9.47 16.09 -7.82
N VAL A 34 -8.18 16.21 -8.06
CA VAL A 34 -7.63 16.95 -9.20
C VAL A 34 -7.04 15.97 -10.20
N THR A 35 -7.22 16.24 -11.48
CA THR A 35 -6.71 15.42 -12.57
C THR A 35 -6.35 16.28 -13.78
N ASN A 36 -5.39 15.83 -14.57
CA ASN A 36 -5.09 16.43 -15.88
C ASN A 36 -6.01 15.90 -17.00
N HIS A 37 -6.76 14.83 -16.73
CA HIS A 37 -7.72 14.29 -17.71
C HIS A 37 -8.92 15.21 -17.86
N LYS A 38 -9.39 15.36 -19.11
CA LYS A 38 -10.63 16.11 -19.38
C LYS A 38 -11.82 15.34 -18.82
N ILE A 39 -12.61 16.02 -17.98
CA ILE A 39 -13.83 15.47 -17.40
C ILE A 39 -15.00 15.78 -18.33
N THR A 40 -15.68 14.75 -18.79
CA THR A 40 -16.88 14.81 -19.65
C THR A 40 -17.92 13.83 -19.08
N GLU A 41 -19.15 13.89 -19.56
CA GLU A 41 -20.18 12.92 -19.20
C GLU A 41 -19.75 11.47 -19.42
N ASN A 42 -18.99 11.20 -20.49
CA ASN A 42 -18.50 9.86 -20.83
C ASN A 42 -17.28 9.43 -19.99
N SER A 43 -16.53 10.35 -19.38
CA SER A 43 -15.29 10.05 -18.61
C SER A 43 -15.46 10.21 -17.11
N VAL A 44 -16.52 10.85 -16.63
CA VAL A 44 -16.70 11.19 -15.22
C VAL A 44 -16.75 9.94 -14.32
N GLU A 45 -17.39 8.87 -14.76
CA GLU A 45 -17.46 7.61 -14.01
C GLU A 45 -16.07 6.98 -13.86
N ALA A 46 -15.30 6.92 -14.94
CA ALA A 46 -13.93 6.40 -14.92
C ALA A 46 -12.99 7.25 -14.05
N VAL A 47 -13.12 8.58 -14.10
CA VAL A 47 -12.35 9.50 -13.26
C VAL A 47 -12.71 9.31 -11.78
N ALA A 48 -13.99 9.15 -11.46
CA ALA A 48 -14.46 8.88 -10.10
C ALA A 48 -13.94 7.52 -9.58
N ALA A 49 -13.98 6.49 -10.40
CA ALA A 49 -13.44 5.18 -10.07
C ALA A 49 -11.92 5.22 -9.83
N ALA A 50 -11.18 5.92 -10.68
CA ALA A 50 -9.73 6.12 -10.50
C ALA A 50 -9.39 6.87 -9.21
N GLY A 51 -10.15 7.92 -8.87
CA GLY A 51 -9.99 8.65 -7.61
C GLY A 51 -10.21 7.78 -6.38
N ARG A 52 -11.21 6.90 -6.40
CA ARG A 52 -11.46 5.92 -5.33
C ARG A 52 -10.35 4.88 -5.24
N CYS A 53 -9.83 4.39 -6.37
CA CYS A 53 -8.70 3.45 -6.40
C CYS A 53 -7.45 4.08 -5.77
N ARG A 54 -7.17 5.35 -6.04
CA ARG A 54 -6.05 6.08 -5.42
C ARG A 54 -6.14 6.10 -3.89
N TRP A 55 -7.33 6.41 -3.36
CA TRP A 55 -7.57 6.41 -1.92
C TRP A 55 -7.31 5.03 -1.30
N LYS A 56 -7.72 3.96 -2.00
CA LYS A 56 -7.48 2.59 -1.57
C LYS A 56 -5.98 2.27 -1.51
N ILE A 57 -5.22 2.64 -2.55
CA ILE A 57 -3.76 2.47 -2.57
C ILE A 57 -3.10 3.18 -1.39
N GLU A 58 -3.48 4.44 -1.11
CA GLU A 58 -2.91 5.18 0.02
C GLU A 58 -3.26 4.56 1.37
N ASN A 59 -4.50 4.18 1.59
CA ASN A 59 -4.95 3.70 2.90
C ASN A 59 -4.67 2.22 3.15
N GLU A 60 -4.62 1.38 2.14
CA GLU A 60 -4.34 -0.04 2.28
C GLU A 60 -2.87 -0.37 2.08
N ASP A 61 -2.33 -0.05 0.90
CA ASP A 61 -0.97 -0.48 0.54
C ASP A 61 0.10 0.38 1.21
N ILE A 62 0.02 1.69 1.12
CA ILE A 62 1.00 2.60 1.74
C ILE A 62 0.94 2.50 3.25
N ASN A 63 -0.24 2.40 3.84
CA ASN A 63 -0.39 2.17 5.28
C ASN A 63 0.24 0.83 5.71
N THR A 64 0.09 -0.22 4.91
CA THR A 64 0.76 -1.50 5.14
C THR A 64 2.27 -1.35 5.13
N LEU A 65 2.82 -0.65 4.14
CA LEU A 65 4.26 -0.39 4.03
C LEU A 65 4.81 0.43 5.20
N LYS A 66 4.03 1.38 5.71
CA LYS A 66 4.44 2.24 6.84
C LYS A 66 4.32 1.55 8.19
N ASN A 67 3.16 0.95 8.47
CA ASN A 67 2.74 0.58 9.83
C ASN A 67 2.73 -0.93 10.10
N HIS A 68 2.77 -1.78 9.05
CA HIS A 68 2.58 -3.23 9.20
C HIS A 68 3.84 -4.07 8.94
N GLY A 69 5.00 -3.59 9.39
CA GLY A 69 6.24 -4.37 9.47
C GLY A 69 7.27 -4.12 8.37
N TYR A 70 6.95 -3.33 7.35
CA TYR A 70 7.90 -2.96 6.29
C TYR A 70 8.74 -1.71 6.64
N SER A 71 8.27 -0.89 7.58
CA SER A 71 8.99 0.28 8.10
C SER A 71 9.40 1.30 7.03
N LEU A 72 8.53 1.57 6.04
CA LEU A 72 8.83 2.50 4.93
C LEU A 72 9.18 3.92 5.41
N GLU A 73 8.61 4.36 6.54
CA GLU A 73 8.90 5.69 7.12
C GLU A 73 10.11 5.69 8.06
N HIS A 74 10.78 4.55 8.24
CA HIS A 74 11.95 4.52 9.11
C HIS A 74 13.09 5.34 8.52
N ASN A 75 13.65 6.23 9.33
CA ASN A 75 14.81 7.01 8.93
C ASN A 75 16.08 6.14 9.05
N TYR A 76 16.51 5.57 7.95
CA TYR A 76 17.75 4.78 7.85
C TYR A 76 19.01 5.65 7.77
N GLY A 77 18.89 6.99 7.91
CA GLY A 77 19.95 7.93 7.66
C GLY A 77 20.07 8.27 6.15
N HIS A 78 20.87 9.27 5.86
CA HIS A 78 21.02 9.73 4.48
C HIS A 78 22.01 8.87 3.68
N GLY A 79 22.93 8.15 4.35
CA GLY A 79 23.97 7.36 3.70
C GLY A 79 24.88 8.23 2.83
N GLY A 80 25.50 7.60 1.82
CA GLY A 80 26.24 8.33 0.77
C GLY A 80 25.27 8.97 -0.23
N GLU A 81 25.07 8.34 -1.41
CA GLU A 81 24.28 8.97 -2.48
C GLU A 81 22.88 8.38 -2.64
N PHE A 82 22.69 7.04 -2.50
CA PHE A 82 21.47 6.36 -2.93
C PHE A 82 20.85 5.43 -1.87
N LEU A 83 21.28 5.49 -0.61
CA LEU A 83 20.85 4.54 0.42
C LEU A 83 19.33 4.52 0.60
N SER A 84 18.70 5.67 0.71
CA SER A 84 17.25 5.77 0.91
C SER A 84 16.46 5.21 -0.27
N SER A 85 16.87 5.50 -1.49
CA SER A 85 16.24 4.98 -2.71
C SER A 85 16.41 3.46 -2.83
N LEU A 86 17.60 2.95 -2.50
CA LEU A 86 17.87 1.52 -2.48
C LEU A 86 16.99 0.79 -1.46
N LEU A 87 16.94 1.30 -0.23
CA LEU A 87 16.12 0.69 0.83
C LEU A 87 14.63 0.76 0.51
N ALA A 88 14.14 1.88 -0.01
CA ALA A 88 12.76 1.98 -0.47
C ALA A 88 12.44 0.95 -1.58
N SER A 89 13.34 0.79 -2.54
CA SER A 89 13.19 -0.22 -3.60
C SER A 89 13.15 -1.64 -3.05
N LEU A 90 14.03 -1.97 -2.10
CA LEU A 90 14.04 -3.29 -1.44
C LEU A 90 12.76 -3.55 -0.65
N ILE A 91 12.21 -2.54 0.03
CA ILE A 91 10.93 -2.64 0.73
C ILE A 91 9.79 -2.94 -0.25
N LEU A 92 9.73 -2.24 -1.39
CA LEU A 92 8.72 -2.48 -2.42
C LEU A 92 8.83 -3.88 -3.03
N ILE A 93 10.06 -4.35 -3.30
CA ILE A 93 10.31 -5.71 -3.79
C ILE A 93 9.86 -6.74 -2.75
N ALA A 94 10.18 -6.54 -1.47
CA ALA A 94 9.74 -7.43 -0.40
C ALA A 94 8.21 -7.46 -0.29
N PHE A 95 7.54 -6.31 -0.38
CA PHE A 95 6.09 -6.22 -0.38
C PHE A 95 5.47 -6.98 -1.55
N LEU A 96 6.00 -6.77 -2.77
CA LEU A 96 5.56 -7.51 -3.96
C LEU A 96 5.74 -9.01 -3.79
N PHE A 97 6.91 -9.45 -3.32
CA PHE A 97 7.21 -10.86 -3.09
C PHE A 97 6.24 -11.49 -2.07
N HIS A 98 5.98 -10.83 -0.95
CA HIS A 98 5.02 -11.30 0.04
C HIS A 98 3.58 -11.30 -0.48
N THR A 99 3.21 -10.36 -1.34
CA THR A 99 1.91 -10.34 -2.00
C THR A 99 1.75 -11.54 -2.93
N VAL A 100 2.79 -11.87 -3.71
CA VAL A 100 2.78 -13.07 -4.56
C VAL A 100 2.69 -14.33 -3.72
N LEU A 101 3.44 -14.45 -2.62
CA LEU A 101 3.35 -15.60 -1.70
C LEU A 101 1.94 -15.73 -1.09
N ASP A 102 1.32 -14.63 -0.72
CA ASP A 102 -0.04 -14.65 -0.15
C ASP A 102 -1.09 -15.17 -1.15
N ILE A 103 -0.86 -14.96 -2.44
CA ILE A 103 -1.72 -15.48 -3.52
C ILE A 103 -1.40 -16.94 -3.84
N THR A 104 -0.11 -17.31 -3.90
CA THR A 104 0.35 -18.58 -4.48
C THR A 104 0.69 -19.66 -3.47
N ASP A 105 1.06 -19.29 -2.22
CA ASP A 105 1.49 -20.24 -1.19
C ASP A 105 0.46 -20.36 -0.05
N GLY A 106 -0.18 -21.53 0.02
CA GLY A 106 -1.21 -21.80 1.03
C GLY A 106 -0.66 -21.81 2.47
N LYS A 107 0.62 -22.22 2.69
CA LYS A 107 1.24 -22.23 4.02
C LYS A 107 1.55 -20.82 4.49
N PHE A 108 2.12 -20.00 3.60
CA PHE A 108 2.36 -18.59 3.89
C PHE A 108 1.05 -17.90 4.32
N ARG A 109 -0.03 -18.11 3.56
CA ARG A 109 -1.34 -17.54 3.86
C ARG A 109 -1.91 -18.04 5.19
N LEU A 110 -1.77 -19.35 5.47
CA LEU A 110 -2.20 -19.95 6.73
C LEU A 110 -1.49 -19.31 7.91
N LEU A 111 -0.16 -19.24 7.89
CA LEU A 111 0.67 -18.62 8.94
C LEU A 111 0.31 -17.13 9.12
N ARG A 112 0.10 -16.42 8.00
CA ARG A 112 -0.32 -15.02 8.03
C ARG A 112 -1.67 -14.80 8.70
N ASN A 113 -2.61 -15.73 8.57
CA ASN A 113 -3.95 -15.63 9.15
C ASN A 113 -4.01 -16.09 10.62
N VAL A 114 -3.12 -16.98 11.03
CA VAL A 114 -3.05 -17.48 12.42
C VAL A 114 -2.36 -16.48 13.33
N LEU A 115 -1.33 -15.79 12.85
CA LEU A 115 -0.57 -14.83 13.63
C LEU A 115 -1.29 -13.48 13.74
N PRO A 116 -1.25 -12.82 14.91
CA PRO A 116 -2.04 -11.60 15.17
C PRO A 116 -1.74 -10.43 14.24
N SER A 117 -0.50 -10.33 13.76
CA SER A 117 -0.10 -9.23 12.87
C SER A 117 1.03 -9.60 11.91
N ARG A 118 1.16 -8.84 10.80
CA ARG A 118 2.33 -8.94 9.90
C ARG A 118 3.64 -8.66 10.64
N LYS A 119 3.62 -7.72 11.58
CA LYS A 119 4.81 -7.36 12.34
C LYS A 119 5.30 -8.52 13.19
N GLU A 120 4.41 -9.24 13.85
CA GLU A 120 4.77 -10.44 14.61
C GLU A 120 5.28 -11.56 13.71
N PHE A 121 4.59 -11.83 12.61
CA PHE A 121 5.07 -12.78 11.62
C PHE A 121 6.52 -12.50 11.18
N PHE A 122 6.86 -11.25 10.86
CA PHE A 122 8.23 -10.89 10.50
C PHE A 122 9.21 -10.95 11.67
N ASN A 123 8.76 -10.66 12.89
CA ASN A 123 9.59 -10.79 14.08
C ASN A 123 9.91 -12.26 14.38
N ASP A 124 8.94 -13.15 14.23
CA ASP A 124 9.14 -14.59 14.41
C ASP A 124 10.10 -15.15 13.38
N ILE A 125 9.90 -14.82 12.09
CA ILE A 125 10.87 -15.20 11.04
C ILE A 125 12.27 -14.70 11.40
N ARG A 126 12.41 -13.43 11.76
CA ARG A 126 13.70 -12.83 12.10
C ARG A 126 14.35 -13.51 13.30
N SER A 127 13.56 -13.86 14.31
CA SER A 127 14.03 -14.56 15.50
C SER A 127 14.46 -15.98 15.16
N LEU A 128 13.69 -16.70 14.37
CA LEU A 128 14.00 -18.07 13.99
C LEU A 128 15.29 -18.17 13.15
N ILE A 129 15.41 -17.35 12.10
CA ILE A 129 16.61 -17.38 11.24
C ILE A 129 17.87 -16.87 11.94
N ARG A 130 17.72 -16.12 13.04
CA ARG A 130 18.86 -15.67 13.85
C ARG A 130 19.49 -16.79 14.63
N TYR A 131 18.73 -17.77 15.07
CA TYR A 131 19.18 -18.82 15.99
C TYR A 131 19.19 -20.22 15.36
N LEU A 132 18.43 -20.44 14.31
CA LEU A 132 18.26 -21.73 13.67
C LEU A 132 18.64 -21.66 12.18
N PRO A 133 19.43 -22.61 11.66
CA PRO A 133 19.67 -22.70 10.23
C PRO A 133 18.50 -23.37 9.51
N PHE A 134 17.98 -22.74 8.47
CA PHE A 134 16.98 -23.32 7.58
C PHE A 134 17.55 -23.44 6.17
N SER A 135 17.36 -24.59 5.53
CA SER A 135 17.85 -24.84 4.17
C SER A 135 17.01 -24.14 3.09
N SER A 136 15.78 -23.77 3.43
CA SER A 136 14.85 -23.08 2.52
C SER A 136 13.76 -22.33 3.30
N LEU A 137 13.12 -21.39 2.62
CA LEU A 137 11.94 -20.70 3.15
C LEU A 137 10.80 -21.68 3.47
N ARG A 138 10.67 -22.75 2.67
CA ARG A 138 9.68 -23.78 2.89
C ARG A 138 9.90 -24.53 4.21
N ASN A 139 11.15 -24.90 4.51
CA ASN A 139 11.48 -25.53 5.79
C ASN A 139 11.21 -24.62 6.99
N LEU A 140 11.43 -23.32 6.84
CA LEU A 140 11.06 -22.36 7.86
C LEU A 140 9.53 -22.34 8.08
N PHE A 141 8.73 -22.31 7.02
CA PHE A 141 7.28 -22.32 7.13
C PHE A 141 6.74 -23.67 7.67
N ASP A 142 7.37 -24.78 7.33
CA ASP A 142 7.05 -26.09 7.90
C ASP A 142 7.29 -26.10 9.41
N PHE A 143 8.40 -25.55 9.86
CA PHE A 143 8.71 -25.42 11.28
C PHE A 143 7.73 -24.49 12.02
N MET A 144 7.37 -23.37 11.42
CA MET A 144 6.41 -22.42 12.02
C MET A 144 4.98 -22.97 12.10
N SER A 145 4.65 -24.01 11.32
CA SER A 145 3.31 -24.62 11.28
C SER A 145 3.22 -25.95 12.05
N SER A 146 4.31 -26.40 12.66
CA SER A 146 4.34 -27.60 13.53
C SER A 146 3.97 -27.27 14.95
#